data_6894714c4c6471d1578d173004d8a749
#
_entry.id   6894714c4c6471d1578d173004d8a749
#
_cell.length_a   1.000
_cell.length_b   1.000
_cell.length_c   1.000
_cell.angle_alpha   90.00
_cell.angle_beta   90.00
_cell.angle_gamma   90.00
#
_symmetry.space_group_name_H-M   'P 1'
#
loop_
_entity.id
_entity.type
_entity.pdbx_description
1 polymer ?
#
loop_
_entity_poly.entity_id
_entity_poly.type
_entity_poly.pdbx_seq_one_letter_code
_entity_poly.pdbx_strand_id
1 'polypeptide(L)'
;MRDAEEFKIESGNALYTTLTYKLLSGGFWIYIFLLFKNLMKNLLAGQLFTRFQIASFRLIGQLIIYITIIDALAYFIFRIIFQGRLRISADLFDFWFVIGIGLFLIFLSSIFNNAKILKEENKLTV
;
A
#
# COMPACT_ATOMS: atom_id res chain seq x y z
N MET A 1 -37.44 -19.36 -7.50
CA MET A 1 -37.81 -18.33 -6.51
C MET A 1 -36.96 -18.34 -5.24
N ARG A 2 -36.56 -19.51 -4.77
CA ARG A 2 -35.65 -19.62 -3.63
C ARG A 2 -34.28 -18.99 -3.94
N ASP A 3 -33.77 -19.20 -5.13
CA ASP A 3 -32.44 -18.74 -5.55
C ASP A 3 -32.33 -17.21 -5.63
N ALA A 4 -33.44 -16.51 -5.94
CA ALA A 4 -33.46 -15.06 -6.03
C ALA A 4 -33.48 -14.38 -4.66
N GLU A 5 -34.11 -14.99 -3.65
CA GLU A 5 -34.13 -14.47 -2.29
C GLU A 5 -32.79 -14.74 -1.56
N GLU A 6 -32.24 -15.94 -1.72
CA GLU A 6 -30.93 -16.27 -1.22
C GLU A 6 -29.86 -15.37 -1.84
N PHE A 7 -29.95 -15.10 -3.13
CA PHE A 7 -29.05 -14.18 -3.82
C PHE A 7 -29.16 -12.75 -3.30
N LYS A 8 -30.37 -12.30 -2.96
CA LYS A 8 -30.59 -10.96 -2.37
C LYS A 8 -30.02 -10.85 -0.96
N ILE A 9 -30.16 -11.87 -0.13
CA ILE A 9 -29.64 -11.88 1.24
C ILE A 9 -28.13 -11.96 1.22
N GLU A 10 -27.55 -12.81 0.38
CA GLU A 10 -26.11 -12.91 0.19
C GLU A 10 -25.53 -11.61 -0.39
N SER A 11 -26.21 -11.01 -1.37
CA SER A 11 -25.76 -9.74 -1.94
C SER A 11 -25.83 -8.57 -0.96
N GLY A 12 -26.82 -8.57 -0.04
CA GLY A 12 -26.93 -7.59 1.01
C GLY A 12 -25.78 -7.66 2.00
N ASN A 13 -25.49 -8.83 2.54
CA ASN A 13 -24.37 -9.05 3.44
C ASN A 13 -23.02 -8.82 2.75
N ALA A 14 -22.88 -9.28 1.51
CA ALA A 14 -21.71 -9.03 0.71
C ALA A 14 -21.49 -7.53 0.46
N LEU A 15 -22.59 -6.79 0.22
CA LEU A 15 -22.54 -5.35 0.00
C LEU A 15 -22.05 -4.61 1.25
N TYR A 16 -22.61 -4.91 2.42
CA TYR A 16 -22.19 -4.29 3.70
C TYR A 16 -20.72 -4.60 4.01
N THR A 17 -20.33 -5.85 3.88
CA THR A 17 -18.94 -6.27 4.14
C THR A 17 -17.98 -5.59 3.17
N THR A 18 -18.32 -5.55 1.89
CA THR A 18 -17.51 -4.91 0.86
C THR A 18 -17.39 -3.41 1.09
N LEU A 19 -18.49 -2.74 1.44
CA LEU A 19 -18.48 -1.31 1.73
C LEU A 19 -17.63 -0.99 2.96
N THR A 20 -17.79 -1.75 4.03
CA THR A 20 -16.98 -1.57 5.25
C THR A 20 -15.49 -1.75 4.94
N TYR A 21 -15.16 -2.80 4.20
CA TYR A 21 -13.78 -3.09 3.81
C TYR A 21 -13.21 -1.96 2.93
N LYS A 22 -13.98 -1.48 1.95
CA LYS A 22 -13.54 -0.38 1.07
C LYS A 22 -13.34 0.92 1.84
N LEU A 23 -14.17 1.20 2.83
CA LEU A 23 -14.01 2.38 3.69
C LEU A 23 -12.73 2.29 4.51
N LEU A 24 -12.45 1.15 5.11
CA LEU A 24 -11.21 0.92 5.88
C LEU A 24 -9.98 1.00 4.97
N SER A 25 -10.02 0.36 3.82
CA SER A 25 -8.94 0.38 2.84
C SER A 25 -8.71 1.78 2.31
N GLY A 26 -9.78 2.51 1.99
CA GLY A 26 -9.70 3.89 1.54
C GLY A 26 -9.08 4.82 2.59
N GLY A 27 -9.47 4.65 3.85
CA GLY A 27 -8.86 5.38 4.97
C GLY A 27 -7.38 5.11 5.10
N PHE A 28 -6.97 3.87 4.92
CA PHE A 28 -5.57 3.46 4.95
C PHE A 28 -4.77 4.09 3.80
N TRP A 29 -5.33 4.12 2.59
CA TRP A 29 -4.72 4.78 1.45
C TRP A 29 -4.60 6.29 1.65
N ILE A 30 -5.59 6.92 2.26
CA ILE A 30 -5.54 8.34 2.61
C ILE A 30 -4.39 8.59 3.60
N TYR A 31 -4.20 7.73 4.58
CA TYR A 31 -3.08 7.81 5.53
C TYR A 31 -1.73 7.73 4.81
N ILE A 32 -1.58 6.79 3.89
CA ILE A 32 -0.37 6.67 3.05
C ILE A 32 -0.14 7.95 2.26
N PHE A 33 -1.21 8.52 1.69
CA PHE A 33 -1.15 9.76 0.92
C PHE A 33 -0.69 10.94 1.77
N LEU A 34 -1.18 11.03 3.01
CA LEU A 34 -0.77 12.07 3.94
C LEU A 34 0.70 11.94 4.33
N LEU A 35 1.17 10.72 4.55
CA LEU A 35 2.60 10.46 4.80
C LEU A 35 3.44 10.90 3.60
N PHE A 36 3.00 10.57 2.40
CA PHE A 36 3.67 10.95 1.17
C PHE A 36 3.71 12.47 1.01
N LYS A 37 2.59 13.14 1.28
CA LYS A 37 2.52 14.60 1.26
C LYS A 37 3.52 15.24 2.21
N ASN A 38 3.61 14.74 3.44
CA ASN A 38 4.56 15.23 4.44
C ASN A 38 6.01 15.00 4.00
N LEU A 39 6.26 13.84 3.39
CA LEU A 39 7.57 13.53 2.83
C LEU A 39 7.93 14.53 1.72
N MET A 40 7.01 14.82 0.81
CA MET A 40 7.24 15.77 -0.28
C MET A 40 7.53 17.18 0.26
N LYS A 41 6.79 17.63 1.26
CA LYS A 41 7.04 18.91 1.92
C LYS A 41 8.43 18.96 2.53
N ASN A 42 8.85 17.89 3.18
CA ASN A 42 10.18 17.81 3.80
C ASN A 42 11.29 17.84 2.75
N LEU A 43 11.10 17.16 1.62
CA LEU A 43 12.05 17.18 0.51
C LEU A 43 12.20 18.58 -0.09
N LEU A 44 11.10 19.31 -0.20
CA LEU A 44 11.09 20.68 -0.74
C LEU A 44 11.71 21.71 0.21
N ALA A 45 11.83 21.39 1.49
CA ALA A 45 12.41 22.30 2.49
C ALA A 45 13.92 22.47 2.36
N GLY A 46 14.59 21.75 1.46
CA GLY A 46 15.97 21.96 1.07
C GLY A 46 17.00 21.07 1.74
N GLN A 47 16.66 20.38 2.82
CA GLN A 47 17.54 19.38 3.42
C GLN A 47 17.25 18.01 2.83
N LEU A 48 18.26 17.41 2.20
CA LEU A 48 18.14 16.08 1.59
C LEU A 48 18.81 15.04 2.49
N PHE A 49 18.33 13.80 2.38
CA PHE A 49 18.84 12.62 3.06
C PHE A 49 18.74 12.71 4.58
N THR A 50 17.63 13.30 5.07
CA THR A 50 17.35 13.35 6.51
C THR A 50 16.83 12.00 6.99
N ARG A 51 16.99 11.76 8.30
CA ARG A 51 16.47 10.55 8.94
C ARG A 51 14.95 10.41 8.74
N PHE A 52 14.21 11.52 8.76
CA PHE A 52 12.77 11.55 8.49
C PHE A 52 12.45 11.08 7.08
N GLN A 53 13.19 11.52 6.07
CA GLN A 53 12.97 11.12 4.68
C GLN A 53 13.23 9.62 4.48
N ILE A 54 14.32 9.12 5.03
CA ILE A 54 14.69 7.70 4.96
C ILE A 54 13.60 6.84 5.61
N ALA A 55 13.19 7.21 6.81
CA ALA A 55 12.15 6.48 7.55
C ALA A 55 10.80 6.56 6.82
N SER A 56 10.45 7.70 6.24
CA SER A 56 9.19 7.89 5.51
C SER A 56 9.14 7.05 4.25
N PHE A 57 10.18 7.03 3.43
CA PHE A 57 10.24 6.18 2.25
C PHE A 57 10.07 4.71 2.61
N ARG A 58 10.76 4.27 3.65
CA ARG A 58 10.70 2.89 4.11
C ARG A 58 9.30 2.54 4.62
N LEU A 59 8.72 3.40 5.45
CA LEU A 59 7.39 3.18 6.03
C LEU A 59 6.32 3.16 4.94
N ILE A 60 6.32 4.13 4.03
CA ILE A 60 5.35 4.19 2.94
C ILE A 60 5.45 2.95 2.06
N GLY A 61 6.67 2.54 1.70
CA GLY A 61 6.89 1.34 0.90
C GLY A 61 6.37 0.08 1.58
N GLN A 62 6.66 -0.09 2.87
CA GLN A 62 6.17 -1.23 3.66
C GLN A 62 4.64 -1.22 3.76
N LEU A 63 4.04 -0.06 4.02
CA LEU A 63 2.58 0.06 4.12
C LEU A 63 1.90 -0.26 2.80
N ILE A 64 2.45 0.18 1.68
CA ILE A 64 1.92 -0.14 0.34
C ILE A 64 1.95 -1.65 0.11
N ILE A 65 3.04 -2.30 0.45
CA ILE A 65 3.17 -3.75 0.29
C ILE A 65 2.15 -4.48 1.18
N TYR A 66 2.05 -4.09 2.44
CA TYR A 66 1.13 -4.73 3.38
C TYR A 66 -0.33 -4.56 2.96
N ILE A 67 -0.74 -3.34 2.61
CA ILE A 67 -2.13 -3.12 2.19
C ILE A 67 -2.45 -3.87 0.89
N THR A 68 -1.50 -3.96 -0.03
CA THR A 68 -1.67 -4.68 -1.29
C THR A 68 -1.83 -6.18 -1.05
N ILE A 69 -1.04 -6.76 -0.15
CA ILE A 69 -1.16 -8.16 0.22
C ILE A 69 -2.49 -8.42 0.92
N ILE A 70 -2.87 -7.55 1.85
CA ILE A 70 -4.16 -7.66 2.57
C ILE A 70 -5.32 -7.56 1.60
N ASP A 71 -5.28 -6.62 0.66
CA ASP A 71 -6.32 -6.46 -0.38
C ASP A 71 -6.43 -7.71 -1.27
N ALA A 72 -5.30 -8.28 -1.67
CA ALA A 72 -5.28 -9.49 -2.48
C ALA A 72 -5.85 -10.69 -1.71
N LEU A 73 -5.49 -10.85 -0.45
CA LEU A 73 -6.01 -11.93 0.41
C LEU A 73 -7.50 -11.75 0.66
N ALA A 74 -7.93 -10.54 0.96
CA ALA A 74 -9.35 -10.22 1.19
C ALA A 74 -10.17 -10.51 -0.07
N TYR A 75 -9.68 -10.08 -1.23
CA TYR A 75 -10.34 -10.33 -2.50
C TYR A 75 -10.45 -11.83 -2.80
N PHE A 76 -9.40 -12.58 -2.53
CA PHE A 76 -9.37 -14.02 -2.70
C PHE A 76 -10.36 -14.72 -1.76
N ILE A 77 -10.39 -14.32 -0.49
CA ILE A 77 -11.32 -14.88 0.51
C ILE A 77 -12.76 -14.54 0.14
N PHE A 78 -13.06 -13.32 -0.26
CA PHE A 78 -14.40 -12.92 -0.68
C PHE A 78 -14.88 -13.71 -1.90
N ARG A 79 -13.98 -13.96 -2.85
CA ARG A 79 -14.31 -14.78 -4.01
C ARG A 79 -14.67 -16.21 -3.65
N ILE A 80 -13.93 -16.82 -2.74
CA ILE A 80 -14.19 -18.19 -2.29
C ILE A 80 -15.52 -18.26 -1.56
N ILE A 81 -15.79 -17.32 -0.65
CA ILE A 81 -16.98 -17.32 0.20
C ILE A 81 -18.23 -16.98 -0.59
N PHE A 82 -18.19 -15.96 -1.46
CA PHE A 82 -19.39 -15.42 -2.11
C PHE A 82 -19.61 -15.91 -3.52
N GLN A 83 -18.58 -16.35 -4.24
CA GLN A 83 -18.70 -16.75 -5.64
C GLN A 83 -18.28 -18.20 -5.94
N GLY A 84 -17.59 -18.85 -5.00
CA GLY A 84 -17.16 -20.25 -5.16
C GLY A 84 -16.27 -20.52 -6.37
N ARG A 85 -15.70 -19.51 -6.99
CA ARG A 85 -14.87 -19.62 -8.18
C ARG A 85 -13.49 -19.00 -7.98
N LEU A 86 -12.48 -19.80 -8.15
CA LEU A 86 -11.10 -19.34 -8.30
C LEU A 86 -10.92 -18.81 -9.72
N ARG A 87 -10.99 -17.52 -9.89
CA ARG A 87 -10.61 -16.85 -11.13
C ARG A 87 -9.30 -16.09 -10.91
N ILE A 88 -8.25 -16.55 -11.53
CA ILE A 88 -7.02 -15.79 -11.67
C ILE A 88 -7.31 -14.77 -12.78
N SER A 89 -7.56 -13.52 -12.41
CA SER A 89 -7.90 -12.47 -13.37
C SER A 89 -6.71 -11.54 -13.62
N ALA A 90 -6.86 -10.64 -14.58
CA ALA A 90 -5.88 -9.64 -14.99
C ALA A 90 -5.40 -8.72 -13.85
N ASP A 91 -6.05 -8.76 -12.70
CA ASP A 91 -5.69 -7.98 -11.49
C ASP A 91 -4.34 -8.39 -10.89
N LEU A 92 -3.80 -9.54 -11.29
CA LEU A 92 -2.45 -9.96 -10.92
C LEU A 92 -1.37 -8.98 -11.37
N PHE A 93 -1.56 -8.36 -12.54
CA PHE A 93 -0.61 -7.37 -13.06
C PHE A 93 -0.59 -6.14 -12.16
N ASP A 94 -1.76 -5.62 -11.79
CA ASP A 94 -1.88 -4.47 -10.90
C ASP A 94 -1.28 -4.77 -9.52
N PHE A 95 -1.52 -5.96 -9.00
CA PHE A 95 -0.94 -6.44 -7.74
C PHE A 95 0.59 -6.36 -7.77
N TRP A 96 1.20 -6.96 -8.78
CA TRP A 96 2.67 -6.98 -8.92
C TRP A 96 3.24 -5.60 -9.16
N PHE A 97 2.51 -4.76 -9.91
CA PHE A 97 2.91 -3.39 -10.18
C PHE A 97 2.98 -2.56 -8.89
N VAL A 98 1.95 -2.65 -8.05
CA VAL A 98 1.90 -1.90 -6.78
C VAL A 98 2.96 -2.43 -5.81
N ILE A 99 3.18 -3.73 -5.75
CA ILE A 99 4.26 -4.33 -4.96
C ILE A 99 5.62 -3.80 -5.44
N GLY A 100 5.81 -3.71 -6.74
CA GLY A 100 7.01 -3.13 -7.34
C GLY A 100 7.25 -1.69 -6.90
N ILE A 101 6.19 -0.87 -6.84
CA ILE A 101 6.27 0.50 -6.35
C ILE A 101 6.71 0.52 -4.87
N GLY A 102 6.12 -0.34 -4.04
CA GLY A 102 6.48 -0.45 -2.64
C GLY A 102 7.94 -0.83 -2.44
N LEU A 103 8.41 -1.82 -3.19
CA LEU A 103 9.82 -2.25 -3.16
C LEU A 103 10.75 -1.13 -3.64
N PHE A 104 10.33 -0.38 -4.66
CA PHE A 104 11.09 0.75 -5.17
C PHE A 104 11.27 1.83 -4.11
N LEU A 105 10.21 2.13 -3.35
CA LEU A 105 10.29 3.10 -2.26
C LEU A 105 11.21 2.63 -1.13
N ILE A 106 11.19 1.36 -0.79
CA ILE A 106 12.13 0.77 0.19
C ILE A 106 13.56 0.88 -0.34
N PHE A 107 13.76 0.63 -1.62
CA PHE A 107 15.06 0.76 -2.29
C PHE A 107 15.55 2.22 -2.24
N LEU A 108 14.66 3.19 -2.50
CA LEU A 108 14.99 4.61 -2.36
C LEU A 108 15.40 4.95 -0.93
N SER A 109 14.74 4.37 0.07
CA SER A 109 15.13 4.53 1.47
C SER A 109 16.56 4.09 1.70
N SER A 110 16.95 2.96 1.13
CA SER A 110 18.33 2.44 1.23
C SER A 110 19.34 3.35 0.53
N ILE A 111 18.99 3.85 -0.66
CA ILE A 111 19.83 4.81 -1.40
C ILE A 111 20.02 6.09 -0.60
N PHE A 112 18.96 6.63 -0.02
CA PHE A 112 19.02 7.84 0.80
C PHE A 112 19.86 7.63 2.05
N ASN A 113 19.77 6.45 2.67
CA ASN A 113 20.58 6.12 3.83
C ASN A 113 22.07 6.09 3.47
N ASN A 114 22.42 5.45 2.36
CA ASN A 114 23.81 5.42 1.87
C ASN A 114 24.31 6.81 1.51
N ALA A 115 23.47 7.62 0.88
CA ALA A 115 23.82 9.00 0.55
C ALA A 115 24.02 9.85 1.80
N LYS A 116 23.23 9.61 2.85
CA LYS A 116 23.42 10.28 4.14
C LYS A 116 24.77 9.94 4.77
N ILE A 117 25.13 8.65 4.76
CA ILE A 117 26.41 8.19 5.30
C ILE A 117 27.57 8.84 4.54
N LEU A 118 27.51 8.86 3.21
CA LEU A 118 28.53 9.49 2.39
C LEU A 118 28.64 10.99 2.64
N LYS A 119 27.53 11.67 2.83
CA LYS A 119 27.52 13.09 3.15
C LYS A 119 28.17 13.38 4.50
N GLU A 120 27.91 12.55 5.51
CA GLU A 120 28.52 12.64 6.82
C GLU A 120 30.04 12.38 6.75
N GLU A 121 30.48 11.39 6.00
CA GLU A 121 31.87 11.09 5.77
C GLU A 121 32.61 12.24 5.07
N ASN A 122 31.99 12.86 4.06
CA ASN A 122 32.56 14.02 3.37
C ASN A 122 32.72 15.23 4.28
N LYS A 123 31.80 15.41 5.23
CA LYS A 123 31.92 16.48 6.24
C LYS A 123 33.08 16.26 7.18
N LEU A 124 33.43 15.00 7.46
CA LEU A 124 34.56 14.65 8.34
C LEU A 124 35.93 14.77 7.66
N THR A 125 35.97 14.74 6.31
CA THR A 125 37.21 14.79 5.54
C THR A 125 37.67 16.21 5.20
N VAL A 126 36.87 17.22 5.54
CA VAL A 126 37.20 18.62 5.35
C VAL A 126 37.79 19.21 6.64
#